data_1dddac64e9fc984757b852b45f5acfe5
#
_entry.id   1dddac64e9fc984757b852b45f5acfe5
#
_cell.length_a   1.000
_cell.length_b   1.000
_cell.length_c   1.000
_cell.angle_alpha   90.00
_cell.angle_beta   90.00
_cell.angle_gamma   90.00
#
_symmetry.space_group_name_H-M   'P 1'
#
loop_
_entity.id
_entity.type
_entity.pdbx_description
1 polymer ?
#
loop_
_entity_poly.entity_id
_entity_poly.type
_entity_poly.pdbx_seq_one_letter_code
_entity_poly.pdbx_strand_id
1 'polypeptide(L)'
;MGRTLRTKIMSGVIALLVLFTVALAVTLHMVYDSDNEVAGINEYHLPILSRLNSLDVITYEIELLAHRITGQGAPSAQRIQEVSNRSKECHEEIDAIFSETILLCEKGSQDAKNDLADRLEMARLVGEVQSLETEIHRFCVASTLPIELTAQSKMQEAQTAVLKLRDFEYLDPIISKLRQKANHLALNSLTETRANISSIIWTNALIFLVASILGFFVFLLITGRLQKAFHRLNSAFHETADGKYSDPLPVTSTDEIGDLTTSFNTMVDQLKSKEKLREAFGHFLDPRIVANVVNPATGELRHSADRRKATIFFSDIQGFSGIGEQLTADNVVGLLNHYFSAATSGIRKHHGIVDKFIGDGVMAFWTTPFSEGEDHARDACFACLEMRHTFAEIEKNISQITGLRRNIPKFHVRMALATGDTLIGTIGSATTKSFTVIGDTVNIASRLEAVNKVYGTDLIINEDCYRLAELEIEAREIDFVTVYGKTEPVRIYELLSKMGQLDPKTSELRDAFAIALRHYREQKWSEAEKGFQKCLNIKTHDGPSLEFLSRIGAFTRTPPPKDWNGVWQTASK
;
A
#
# COMPACT_ATOMS: atom_id res chain seq x y z
N MET A 1 -67.26 -8.13 18.78
CA MET A 1 -66.62 -8.49 17.53
C MET A 1 -65.85 -7.26 17.05
N GLY A 2 -64.58 -7.24 17.29
CA GLY A 2 -63.69 -6.09 17.00
C GLY A 2 -63.53 -5.92 15.51
N ARG A 3 -63.76 -4.72 15.00
CA ARG A 3 -63.39 -4.31 13.65
C ARG A 3 -61.88 -4.44 13.54
N THR A 4 -61.46 -5.35 12.71
CA THR A 4 -60.04 -5.58 12.39
C THR A 4 -59.37 -4.25 12.00
N LEU A 5 -58.13 -4.06 12.40
CA LEU A 5 -57.26 -2.92 12.03
C LEU A 5 -57.39 -2.57 10.54
N ARG A 6 -57.64 -3.59 9.72
CA ARG A 6 -57.86 -3.55 8.26
C ARG A 6 -59.06 -2.66 7.84
N THR A 7 -60.21 -2.66 8.57
CA THR A 7 -61.40 -1.87 8.20
C THR A 7 -61.33 -0.42 8.68
N LYS A 8 -60.64 -0.13 9.75
CA LYS A 8 -60.37 1.26 10.20
C LYS A 8 -59.28 1.93 9.35
N ILE A 9 -58.32 1.14 8.88
CA ILE A 9 -57.29 1.60 7.98
C ILE A 9 -57.86 1.88 6.58
N MET A 10 -58.76 1.03 6.06
CA MET A 10 -59.32 1.20 4.70
C MET A 10 -60.15 2.48 4.52
N SER A 11 -60.90 2.93 5.49
CA SER A 11 -61.65 4.19 5.36
C SER A 11 -60.75 5.44 5.45
N GLY A 12 -59.68 5.39 6.24
CA GLY A 12 -58.65 6.41 6.26
C GLY A 12 -57.77 6.39 5.00
N VAL A 13 -57.50 5.16 4.50
CA VAL A 13 -56.72 4.95 3.27
C VAL A 13 -57.42 5.50 2.02
N ILE A 14 -58.72 5.41 1.90
CA ILE A 14 -59.44 5.94 0.72
C ILE A 14 -59.45 7.48 0.71
N ALA A 15 -59.63 8.13 1.86
CA ALA A 15 -59.50 9.60 1.94
C ALA A 15 -58.06 10.08 1.71
N LEU A 16 -57.07 9.31 2.23
CA LEU A 16 -55.63 9.50 1.95
C LEU A 16 -55.30 9.26 0.48
N LEU A 17 -55.90 8.28 -0.20
CA LEU A 17 -55.65 7.95 -1.61
C LEU A 17 -56.01 9.11 -2.55
N VAL A 18 -57.07 9.85 -2.29
CA VAL A 18 -57.45 11.02 -3.10
C VAL A 18 -56.46 12.17 -2.87
N LEU A 19 -56.03 12.39 -1.66
CA LEU A 19 -54.98 13.38 -1.34
C LEU A 19 -53.61 12.91 -1.84
N PHE A 20 -53.32 11.61 -1.80
CA PHE A 20 -52.07 11.03 -2.35
C PHE A 20 -51.99 11.15 -3.87
N THR A 21 -53.13 11.07 -4.61
CA THR A 21 -53.12 11.27 -6.06
C THR A 21 -52.74 12.69 -6.45
N VAL A 22 -53.16 13.69 -5.68
CA VAL A 22 -52.77 15.10 -5.93
C VAL A 22 -51.31 15.33 -5.51
N ALA A 23 -50.91 14.80 -4.32
CA ALA A 23 -49.53 14.87 -3.88
C ALA A 23 -48.59 14.12 -4.82
N LEU A 24 -48.98 12.96 -5.34
CA LEU A 24 -48.22 12.16 -6.29
C LEU A 24 -48.00 12.90 -7.61
N ALA A 25 -49.03 13.65 -8.12
CA ALA A 25 -48.86 14.43 -9.34
C ALA A 25 -47.84 15.56 -9.17
N VAL A 26 -47.83 16.22 -8.00
CA VAL A 26 -46.83 17.26 -7.69
C VAL A 26 -45.43 16.63 -7.48
N THR A 27 -45.38 15.50 -6.77
CA THR A 27 -44.14 14.78 -6.51
C THR A 27 -43.51 14.24 -7.80
N LEU A 28 -44.31 13.68 -8.70
CA LEU A 28 -43.84 13.21 -10.01
C LEU A 28 -43.21 14.34 -10.84
N HIS A 29 -43.77 15.53 -10.75
CA HIS A 29 -43.17 16.68 -11.43
C HIS A 29 -41.80 17.05 -10.83
N MET A 30 -41.70 17.08 -9.52
CA MET A 30 -40.46 17.40 -8.80
C MET A 30 -39.41 16.27 -8.91
N VAL A 31 -39.82 15.01 -8.93
CA VAL A 31 -38.94 13.86 -9.12
C VAL A 31 -38.39 13.83 -10.56
N TYR A 32 -39.21 14.23 -11.53
CA TYR A 32 -38.75 14.35 -12.90
C TYR A 32 -37.60 15.36 -13.05
N ASP A 33 -37.67 16.49 -12.34
CA ASP A 33 -36.58 17.46 -12.31
C ASP A 33 -35.34 16.92 -11.60
N SER A 34 -35.52 16.20 -10.47
CA SER A 34 -34.42 15.55 -9.74
C SER A 34 -33.79 14.39 -10.49
N ASP A 35 -34.53 13.65 -11.31
CA ASP A 35 -34.03 12.56 -12.15
C ASP A 35 -33.10 13.10 -13.25
N ASN A 36 -33.37 14.31 -13.73
CA ASN A 36 -32.47 15.00 -14.67
C ASN A 36 -31.11 15.35 -14.02
N GLU A 37 -31.10 15.78 -12.74
CA GLU A 37 -29.85 16.05 -12.01
C GLU A 37 -29.05 14.76 -11.77
N VAL A 38 -29.73 13.66 -11.36
CA VAL A 38 -29.10 12.34 -11.16
C VAL A 38 -28.56 11.78 -12.47
N ALA A 39 -29.25 12.00 -13.58
CA ALA A 39 -28.78 11.61 -14.89
C ALA A 39 -27.45 12.30 -15.25
N GLY A 40 -27.31 13.59 -14.95
CA GLY A 40 -26.04 14.33 -15.13
C GLY A 40 -24.86 13.71 -14.34
N ILE A 41 -25.12 13.27 -13.11
CA ILE A 41 -24.11 12.60 -12.29
C ILE A 41 -23.66 11.29 -12.95
N ASN A 42 -24.61 10.46 -13.37
CA ASN A 42 -24.32 9.16 -13.97
C ASN A 42 -23.72 9.28 -15.39
N GLU A 43 -24.18 10.25 -16.18
CA GLU A 43 -23.73 10.44 -17.55
C GLU A 43 -22.36 11.12 -17.65
N TYR A 44 -22.01 11.98 -16.67
CA TYR A 44 -20.78 12.79 -16.75
C TYR A 44 -19.84 12.56 -15.57
N HIS A 45 -20.28 12.79 -14.31
CA HIS A 45 -19.36 12.81 -13.17
C HIS A 45 -18.74 11.45 -12.87
N LEU A 46 -19.54 10.38 -12.82
CA LEU A 46 -19.04 9.03 -12.51
C LEU A 46 -18.15 8.47 -13.64
N PRO A 47 -18.50 8.60 -14.92
CA PRO A 47 -17.60 8.22 -16.00
C PRO A 47 -16.29 9.00 -16.00
N ILE A 48 -16.31 10.33 -15.78
CA ILE A 48 -15.11 11.15 -15.65
C ILE A 48 -14.21 10.63 -14.53
N LEU A 49 -14.78 10.39 -13.35
CA LEU A 49 -14.04 9.86 -12.20
C LEU A 49 -13.46 8.46 -12.49
N SER A 50 -14.25 7.61 -13.14
CA SER A 50 -13.80 6.26 -13.53
C SER A 50 -12.61 6.31 -14.50
N ARG A 51 -12.66 7.19 -15.50
CA ARG A 51 -11.58 7.38 -16.47
C ARG A 51 -10.30 7.91 -15.81
N LEU A 52 -10.43 8.90 -14.92
CA LEU A 52 -9.28 9.42 -14.17
C LEU A 52 -8.67 8.38 -13.23
N ASN A 53 -9.49 7.46 -12.69
CA ASN A 53 -8.97 6.34 -11.89
C ASN A 53 -8.21 5.31 -12.75
N SER A 54 -8.67 5.07 -13.99
CA SER A 54 -7.98 4.16 -14.92
C SER A 54 -6.63 4.72 -15.37
N LEU A 55 -6.51 6.03 -15.44
CA LEU A 55 -5.26 6.71 -15.84
C LEU A 55 -4.10 6.37 -14.88
N ASP A 56 -4.36 6.36 -13.58
CA ASP A 56 -3.41 6.02 -12.52
C ASP A 56 -2.83 4.60 -12.70
N VAL A 57 -3.71 3.67 -13.06
CA VAL A 57 -3.34 2.27 -13.27
C VAL A 57 -2.49 2.09 -14.53
N ILE A 58 -2.87 2.78 -15.61
CA ILE A 58 -2.21 2.62 -16.91
C ILE A 58 -0.85 3.32 -16.93
N THR A 59 -0.73 4.51 -16.33
CA THR A 59 0.55 5.20 -16.17
C THR A 59 1.52 4.35 -15.37
N TYR A 60 1.03 3.73 -14.28
CA TYR A 60 1.80 2.77 -13.50
C TYR A 60 2.20 1.51 -14.28
N GLU A 61 1.29 0.95 -15.10
CA GLU A 61 1.60 -0.20 -15.97
C GLU A 61 2.71 0.13 -16.96
N ILE A 62 2.70 1.33 -17.54
CA ILE A 62 3.74 1.80 -18.46
C ILE A 62 5.10 1.85 -17.77
N GLU A 63 5.16 2.41 -16.56
CA GLU A 63 6.40 2.46 -15.77
C GLU A 63 6.92 1.04 -15.47
N LEU A 64 6.01 0.15 -15.06
CA LEU A 64 6.31 -1.26 -14.81
C LEU A 64 6.86 -1.97 -16.05
N LEU A 65 6.32 -1.70 -17.22
CA LEU A 65 6.79 -2.27 -18.49
C LEU A 65 8.23 -1.85 -18.79
N ALA A 66 8.55 -0.56 -18.57
CA ALA A 66 9.90 -0.03 -18.73
C ALA A 66 10.90 -0.68 -17.74
N HIS A 67 10.51 -0.82 -16.47
CA HIS A 67 11.29 -1.51 -15.44
C HIS A 67 11.48 -3.01 -15.75
N ARG A 68 10.42 -3.67 -16.19
CA ARG A 68 10.41 -5.12 -16.48
C ARG A 68 11.37 -5.51 -17.60
N ILE A 69 11.55 -4.64 -18.60
CA ILE A 69 12.40 -4.96 -19.73
C ILE A 69 13.87 -4.70 -19.42
N THR A 70 14.17 -3.76 -18.53
CA THR A 70 15.52 -3.39 -18.14
C THR A 70 16.08 -4.17 -16.95
N GLY A 71 15.22 -4.80 -16.14
CA GLY A 71 15.58 -5.51 -14.89
C GLY A 71 16.00 -6.97 -15.10
N GLN A 72 15.76 -7.58 -16.25
CA GLN A 72 16.15 -8.94 -16.57
C GLN A 72 17.34 -8.90 -17.52
N GLY A 73 18.30 -9.81 -17.35
CA GLY A 73 19.41 -9.99 -18.32
C GLY A 73 18.86 -10.10 -19.74
N ALA A 74 19.68 -9.91 -20.78
CA ALA A 74 19.28 -9.71 -22.17
C ALA A 74 17.95 -10.37 -22.56
N PRO A 75 16.83 -9.61 -22.63
CA PRO A 75 15.53 -10.19 -22.90
C PRO A 75 15.47 -10.76 -24.33
N SER A 76 14.68 -11.79 -24.55
CA SER A 76 14.47 -12.34 -25.90
C SER A 76 13.80 -11.30 -26.81
N ALA A 77 14.04 -11.37 -28.10
CA ALA A 77 13.42 -10.49 -29.09
C ALA A 77 11.87 -10.55 -29.03
N GLN A 78 11.31 -11.74 -28.80
CA GLN A 78 9.88 -11.93 -28.61
C GLN A 78 9.33 -11.14 -27.42
N ARG A 79 10.05 -11.13 -26.29
CA ARG A 79 9.67 -10.42 -25.08
C ARG A 79 9.77 -8.90 -25.24
N ILE A 80 10.78 -8.43 -25.96
CA ILE A 80 10.89 -6.98 -26.32
C ILE A 80 9.66 -6.59 -27.13
N GLN A 81 9.26 -7.41 -28.09
CA GLN A 81 8.10 -7.16 -28.95
C GLN A 81 6.79 -7.16 -28.14
N GLU A 82 6.60 -8.11 -27.22
CA GLU A 82 5.43 -8.17 -26.34
C GLU A 82 5.31 -6.91 -25.46
N VAL A 83 6.40 -6.50 -24.81
CA VAL A 83 6.41 -5.28 -23.97
C VAL A 83 6.20 -4.03 -24.83
N SER A 84 6.80 -3.96 -26.00
CA SER A 84 6.60 -2.84 -26.92
C SER A 84 5.15 -2.74 -27.40
N ASN A 85 4.52 -3.86 -27.74
CA ASN A 85 3.12 -3.89 -28.15
C ASN A 85 2.20 -3.45 -26.99
N ARG A 86 2.41 -4.02 -25.78
CA ARG A 86 1.60 -3.64 -24.61
C ARG A 86 1.79 -2.17 -24.22
N SER A 87 3.01 -1.65 -24.32
CA SER A 87 3.28 -0.22 -24.10
C SER A 87 2.50 0.66 -25.10
N LYS A 88 2.44 0.27 -26.38
CA LYS A 88 1.63 0.98 -27.39
C LYS A 88 0.14 0.91 -27.07
N GLU A 89 -0.37 -0.27 -26.69
CA GLU A 89 -1.76 -0.42 -26.26
C GLU A 89 -2.07 0.50 -25.08
N CYS A 90 -1.19 0.57 -24.06
CA CYS A 90 -1.36 1.48 -22.93
C CYS A 90 -1.39 2.96 -23.35
N HIS A 91 -0.58 3.36 -24.33
CA HIS A 91 -0.60 4.72 -24.86
C HIS A 91 -1.93 5.01 -25.58
N GLU A 92 -2.41 4.07 -26.41
CA GLU A 92 -3.71 4.18 -27.08
C GLU A 92 -4.87 4.26 -26.08
N GLU A 93 -4.80 3.45 -24.99
CA GLU A 93 -5.76 3.49 -23.88
C GLU A 93 -5.74 4.86 -23.17
N ILE A 94 -4.57 5.45 -22.93
CA ILE A 94 -4.42 6.79 -22.33
C ILE A 94 -5.06 7.85 -23.23
N ASP A 95 -4.75 7.84 -24.52
CA ASP A 95 -5.31 8.80 -25.49
C ASP A 95 -6.84 8.68 -25.57
N ALA A 96 -7.36 7.45 -25.53
CA ALA A 96 -8.79 7.20 -25.46
C ALA A 96 -9.41 7.75 -24.16
N ILE A 97 -8.76 7.54 -23.02
CA ILE A 97 -9.23 8.06 -21.73
C ILE A 97 -9.29 9.59 -21.75
N PHE A 98 -8.26 10.27 -22.24
CA PHE A 98 -8.26 11.73 -22.32
C PHE A 98 -9.34 12.25 -23.26
N SER A 99 -9.41 11.71 -24.49
CA SER A 99 -10.42 12.14 -25.47
C SER A 99 -11.85 11.91 -24.97
N GLU A 100 -12.12 10.75 -24.34
CA GLU A 100 -13.43 10.48 -23.75
C GLU A 100 -13.71 11.38 -22.53
N THR A 101 -12.72 11.63 -21.67
CA THR A 101 -12.88 12.48 -20.48
C THR A 101 -13.15 13.94 -20.89
N ILE A 102 -12.41 14.46 -21.86
CA ILE A 102 -12.62 15.81 -22.42
C ILE A 102 -14.02 15.90 -23.03
N LEU A 103 -14.39 14.91 -23.85
CA LEU A 103 -15.71 14.87 -24.47
C LEU A 103 -16.85 14.84 -23.44
N LEU A 104 -16.68 14.07 -22.34
CA LEU A 104 -17.64 14.01 -21.25
C LEU A 104 -17.73 15.36 -20.51
N CYS A 105 -16.60 16.01 -20.23
CA CYS A 105 -16.56 17.33 -19.59
C CYS A 105 -17.20 18.41 -20.50
N GLU A 106 -16.92 18.40 -21.82
CA GLU A 106 -17.52 19.33 -22.80
C GLU A 106 -19.05 19.13 -22.90
N LYS A 107 -19.49 17.88 -23.06
CA LYS A 107 -20.93 17.56 -23.09
C LYS A 107 -21.60 17.97 -21.78
N GLY A 108 -21.03 17.64 -20.64
CA GLY A 108 -21.58 17.99 -19.32
C GLY A 108 -21.62 19.51 -19.09
N SER A 109 -20.67 20.27 -19.62
CA SER A 109 -20.66 21.73 -19.55
C SER A 109 -21.75 22.41 -20.42
N GLN A 110 -22.21 21.72 -21.46
CA GLN A 110 -23.24 22.21 -22.37
C GLN A 110 -24.64 21.70 -22.05
N ASP A 111 -24.74 20.60 -21.26
CA ASP A 111 -26.03 20.01 -20.92
C ASP A 111 -26.80 20.93 -19.97
N ALA A 112 -28.00 21.33 -20.41
CA ALA A 112 -28.90 22.17 -19.61
C ALA A 112 -29.44 21.44 -18.35
N LYS A 113 -29.28 20.12 -18.23
CA LYS A 113 -29.66 19.34 -17.07
C LYS A 113 -28.72 19.58 -15.88
N ASN A 114 -27.46 19.96 -16.13
CA ASN A 114 -26.50 20.29 -15.11
C ASN A 114 -26.67 21.71 -14.57
N ASP A 115 -26.46 21.90 -13.27
CA ASP A 115 -26.45 23.24 -12.69
C ASP A 115 -25.38 24.14 -13.29
N LEU A 116 -25.58 25.44 -13.22
CA LEU A 116 -24.64 26.42 -13.78
C LEU A 116 -23.25 26.31 -13.18
N ALA A 117 -23.17 26.02 -11.88
CA ALA A 117 -21.90 25.85 -11.19
C ALA A 117 -21.15 24.60 -11.69
N ASP A 118 -21.85 23.48 -11.82
CA ASP A 118 -21.30 22.23 -12.36
C ASP A 118 -20.85 22.39 -13.81
N ARG A 119 -21.62 23.08 -14.61
CA ARG A 119 -21.27 23.41 -16.02
C ARG A 119 -19.99 24.23 -16.09
N LEU A 120 -19.84 25.21 -15.21
CA LEU A 120 -18.64 26.05 -15.15
C LEU A 120 -17.41 25.26 -14.65
N GLU A 121 -17.60 24.40 -13.64
CA GLU A 121 -16.52 23.56 -13.14
C GLU A 121 -16.12 22.48 -14.15
N MET A 122 -17.07 21.87 -14.86
CA MET A 122 -16.77 20.95 -15.96
C MET A 122 -16.01 21.64 -17.10
N ALA A 123 -16.40 22.89 -17.45
CA ALA A 123 -15.65 23.67 -18.43
C ALA A 123 -14.21 23.98 -17.98
N ARG A 124 -13.99 24.19 -16.68
CA ARG A 124 -12.63 24.34 -16.10
C ARG A 124 -11.84 23.03 -16.12
N LEU A 125 -12.51 21.91 -15.83
CA LEU A 125 -11.89 20.59 -15.87
C LEU A 125 -11.35 20.26 -17.27
N VAL A 126 -12.01 20.67 -18.35
CA VAL A 126 -11.50 20.51 -19.72
C VAL A 126 -10.07 21.04 -19.84
N GLY A 127 -9.83 22.27 -19.40
CA GLY A 127 -8.50 22.87 -19.49
C GLY A 127 -7.45 22.16 -18.61
N GLU A 128 -7.86 21.72 -17.41
CA GLU A 128 -6.96 20.99 -16.50
C GLU A 128 -6.63 19.59 -17.04
N VAL A 129 -7.61 18.88 -17.62
CA VAL A 129 -7.43 17.57 -18.27
C VAL A 129 -6.52 17.69 -19.49
N GLN A 130 -6.71 18.71 -20.33
CA GLN A 130 -5.83 18.98 -21.49
C GLN A 130 -4.39 19.31 -21.08
N SER A 131 -4.23 20.04 -19.96
CA SER A 131 -2.91 20.31 -19.43
C SER A 131 -2.22 19.02 -18.95
N LEU A 132 -2.96 18.16 -18.25
CA LEU A 132 -2.46 16.86 -17.80
C LEU A 132 -2.14 15.93 -18.97
N GLU A 133 -2.98 15.92 -20.02
CA GLU A 133 -2.76 15.15 -21.25
C GLU A 133 -1.38 15.46 -21.85
N THR A 134 -1.03 16.75 -21.93
CA THR A 134 0.27 17.18 -22.45
C THR A 134 1.44 16.63 -21.62
N GLU A 135 1.32 16.63 -20.31
CA GLU A 135 2.38 16.15 -19.42
C GLU A 135 2.49 14.62 -19.43
N ILE A 136 1.36 13.92 -19.46
CA ILE A 136 1.36 12.44 -19.56
C ILE A 136 1.88 11.99 -20.92
N HIS A 137 1.59 12.70 -21.99
CA HIS A 137 2.16 12.38 -23.30
C HIS A 137 3.70 12.49 -23.29
N ARG A 138 4.26 13.48 -22.58
CA ARG A 138 5.72 13.56 -22.36
C ARG A 138 6.26 12.35 -21.58
N PHE A 139 5.54 11.92 -20.56
CA PHE A 139 5.89 10.69 -19.81
C PHE A 139 5.82 9.47 -20.71
N CYS A 140 4.77 9.32 -21.50
CA CYS A 140 4.61 8.23 -22.46
C CYS A 140 5.78 8.17 -23.45
N VAL A 141 6.17 9.31 -24.01
CA VAL A 141 7.37 9.39 -24.89
C VAL A 141 8.64 9.01 -24.16
N ALA A 142 8.82 9.49 -22.92
CA ALA A 142 10.00 9.14 -22.14
C ALA A 142 10.06 7.64 -21.78
N SER A 143 8.91 7.01 -21.57
CA SER A 143 8.78 5.60 -21.18
C SER A 143 9.04 4.62 -22.33
N THR A 144 8.94 5.06 -23.59
CA THR A 144 9.31 4.23 -24.75
C THR A 144 10.82 4.09 -24.92
N LEU A 145 11.60 5.09 -24.50
CA LEU A 145 13.05 5.12 -24.68
C LEU A 145 13.78 3.91 -24.06
N PRO A 146 13.48 3.47 -22.82
CA PRO A 146 14.05 2.26 -22.26
C PRO A 146 13.79 1.01 -23.11
N ILE A 147 12.59 0.90 -23.67
CA ILE A 147 12.18 -0.23 -24.52
C ILE A 147 12.99 -0.22 -25.83
N GLU A 148 13.10 0.94 -26.48
CA GLU A 148 13.86 1.12 -27.71
C GLU A 148 15.35 0.86 -27.52
N LEU A 149 15.95 1.39 -26.45
CA LEU A 149 17.36 1.17 -26.12
C LEU A 149 17.64 -0.30 -25.82
N THR A 150 16.72 -0.99 -25.17
CA THR A 150 16.81 -2.44 -24.94
C THR A 150 16.77 -3.21 -26.25
N ALA A 151 15.90 -2.82 -27.19
CA ALA A 151 15.83 -3.40 -28.53
C ALA A 151 17.14 -3.20 -29.33
N GLN A 152 17.84 -2.09 -29.08
CA GLN A 152 19.17 -1.79 -29.65
C GLN A 152 20.32 -2.45 -28.88
N SER A 153 20.04 -3.32 -27.91
CA SER A 153 21.04 -3.97 -27.04
C SER A 153 21.87 -3.02 -26.18
N LYS A 154 21.39 -1.79 -25.95
CA LYS A 154 22.05 -0.75 -25.14
C LYS A 154 21.54 -0.76 -23.70
N MET A 155 21.73 -1.87 -23.00
CA MET A 155 21.13 -2.14 -21.69
C MET A 155 21.49 -1.10 -20.63
N GLN A 156 22.73 -0.60 -20.58
CA GLN A 156 23.14 0.43 -19.62
C GLN A 156 22.44 1.77 -19.87
N GLU A 157 22.29 2.15 -21.14
CA GLU A 157 21.55 3.35 -21.50
C GLU A 157 20.07 3.21 -21.19
N ALA A 158 19.50 2.02 -21.44
CA ALA A 158 18.13 1.70 -21.10
C ALA A 158 17.85 1.80 -19.58
N GLN A 159 18.74 1.25 -18.76
CA GLN A 159 18.64 1.37 -17.30
C GLN A 159 18.74 2.82 -16.82
N THR A 160 19.61 3.61 -17.43
CA THR A 160 19.71 5.05 -17.14
C THR A 160 18.45 5.81 -17.58
N ALA A 161 17.84 5.42 -18.71
CA ALA A 161 16.62 6.01 -19.21
C ALA A 161 15.42 5.71 -18.27
N VAL A 162 15.34 4.50 -17.73
CA VAL A 162 14.33 4.14 -16.72
C VAL A 162 14.48 4.99 -15.45
N LEU A 163 15.70 5.23 -14.97
CA LEU A 163 15.92 6.09 -13.79
C LEU A 163 15.40 7.51 -14.00
N LYS A 164 15.43 8.01 -15.26
CA LYS A 164 14.87 9.33 -15.60
C LYS A 164 13.35 9.38 -15.58
N LEU A 165 12.63 8.25 -15.60
CA LEU A 165 11.19 8.25 -15.42
C LEU A 165 10.78 8.78 -14.04
N ARG A 166 11.68 8.71 -13.07
CA ARG A 166 11.52 9.35 -11.77
C ARG A 166 11.31 10.88 -11.85
N ASP A 167 11.81 11.53 -12.90
CA ASP A 167 11.59 12.96 -13.13
C ASP A 167 10.10 13.29 -13.31
N PHE A 168 9.24 12.27 -13.53
CA PHE A 168 7.80 12.38 -13.70
C PHE A 168 6.99 12.04 -12.42
N GLU A 169 7.62 11.78 -11.27
CA GLU A 169 6.92 11.56 -9.98
C GLU A 169 5.94 12.69 -9.61
N TYR A 170 6.13 13.88 -10.19
CA TYR A 170 5.21 15.00 -10.02
C TYR A 170 3.83 14.80 -10.67
N LEU A 171 3.68 13.79 -11.55
CA LEU A 171 2.39 13.49 -12.20
C LEU A 171 1.38 12.90 -11.21
N ASP A 172 1.82 12.04 -10.29
CA ASP A 172 0.94 11.40 -9.29
C ASP A 172 0.15 12.41 -8.45
N PRO A 173 0.78 13.44 -7.83
CA PRO A 173 0.02 14.46 -7.13
C PRO A 173 -0.92 15.26 -8.04
N ILE A 174 -0.60 15.44 -9.32
CA ILE A 174 -1.46 16.15 -10.27
C ILE A 174 -2.68 15.30 -10.61
N ILE A 175 -2.47 14.02 -10.96
CA ILE A 175 -3.56 13.06 -11.22
C ILE A 175 -4.44 12.93 -9.98
N SER A 176 -3.82 12.78 -8.80
CA SER A 176 -4.54 12.68 -7.53
C SER A 176 -5.37 13.93 -7.23
N LYS A 177 -4.84 15.13 -7.49
CA LYS A 177 -5.55 16.41 -7.32
C LYS A 177 -6.73 16.53 -8.28
N LEU A 178 -6.54 16.13 -9.54
CA LEU A 178 -7.61 16.17 -10.55
C LEU A 178 -8.72 15.17 -10.18
N ARG A 179 -8.34 13.97 -9.76
CA ARG A 179 -9.25 12.95 -9.25
C ARG A 179 -10.00 13.44 -8.00
N GLN A 180 -9.31 14.12 -7.07
CA GLN A 180 -9.93 14.70 -5.90
C GLN A 180 -10.94 15.78 -6.26
N LYS A 181 -10.64 16.63 -7.26
CA LYS A 181 -11.58 17.62 -7.78
C LYS A 181 -12.80 16.97 -8.44
N ALA A 182 -12.58 15.99 -9.33
CA ALA A 182 -13.67 15.26 -9.96
C ALA A 182 -14.55 14.55 -8.93
N ASN A 183 -13.93 13.96 -7.90
CA ASN A 183 -14.65 13.36 -6.78
C ASN A 183 -15.41 14.42 -5.95
N HIS A 184 -14.81 15.59 -5.73
CA HIS A 184 -15.46 16.70 -5.02
C HIS A 184 -16.68 17.23 -5.80
N LEU A 185 -16.57 17.35 -7.11
CA LEU A 185 -17.70 17.73 -7.97
C LEU A 185 -18.83 16.68 -7.87
N ALA A 186 -18.50 15.40 -8.03
CA ALA A 186 -19.47 14.31 -7.88
C ALA A 186 -20.15 14.31 -6.50
N LEU A 187 -19.39 14.56 -5.43
CA LEU A 187 -19.92 14.63 -4.07
C LEU A 187 -20.78 15.89 -3.83
N ASN A 188 -20.40 17.03 -4.42
CA ASN A 188 -21.17 18.26 -4.31
C ASN A 188 -22.54 18.12 -4.99
N SER A 189 -22.55 17.65 -6.25
CA SER A 189 -23.81 17.39 -6.97
C SER A 189 -24.70 16.39 -6.20
N LEU A 190 -24.13 15.36 -5.58
CA LEU A 190 -24.86 14.43 -4.72
C LEU A 190 -25.43 15.09 -3.46
N THR A 191 -24.72 16.07 -2.88
CA THR A 191 -25.22 16.78 -1.68
C THR A 191 -26.28 17.81 -2.02
N GLU A 192 -26.20 18.46 -3.17
CA GLU A 192 -27.23 19.39 -3.68
C GLU A 192 -28.49 18.63 -4.09
N THR A 193 -28.38 17.51 -4.78
CA THR A 193 -29.52 16.63 -5.08
C THR A 193 -30.19 16.14 -3.76
N ARG A 194 -29.41 15.89 -2.71
CA ARG A 194 -29.95 15.61 -1.36
C ARG A 194 -30.69 16.80 -0.77
N ALA A 195 -30.23 18.03 -0.96
CA ALA A 195 -30.90 19.23 -0.48
C ALA A 195 -32.22 19.47 -1.23
N ASN A 196 -32.25 19.24 -2.54
CA ASN A 196 -33.46 19.30 -3.35
C ASN A 196 -34.47 18.21 -2.97
N ILE A 197 -34.00 16.99 -2.73
CA ILE A 197 -34.82 15.88 -2.16
C ILE A 197 -35.35 16.28 -0.78
N SER A 198 -34.55 16.97 0.06
CA SER A 198 -35.02 17.50 1.34
C SER A 198 -36.16 18.54 1.17
N SER A 199 -36.03 19.43 0.16
CA SER A 199 -37.09 20.39 -0.19
C SER A 199 -38.39 19.69 -0.65
N ILE A 200 -38.24 18.64 -1.47
CA ILE A 200 -39.36 17.78 -1.91
C ILE A 200 -40.01 17.10 -0.71
N ILE A 201 -39.17 16.57 0.23
CA ILE A 201 -39.64 15.94 1.48
C ILE A 201 -40.40 16.96 2.34
N TRP A 202 -39.90 18.21 2.49
CA TRP A 202 -40.59 19.23 3.28
C TRP A 202 -41.91 19.72 2.64
N THR A 203 -41.96 19.84 1.32
CA THR A 203 -43.18 20.20 0.59
C THR A 203 -44.23 19.10 0.72
N ASN A 204 -43.81 17.85 0.56
CA ASN A 204 -44.68 16.69 0.80
C ASN A 204 -45.09 16.57 2.27
N ALA A 205 -44.17 16.87 3.21
CA ALA A 205 -44.50 16.89 4.65
C ALA A 205 -45.54 17.96 5.00
N LEU A 206 -45.51 19.12 4.32
CA LEU A 206 -46.51 20.18 4.51
C LEU A 206 -47.88 19.78 3.96
N ILE A 207 -47.93 19.17 2.77
CA ILE A 207 -49.16 18.61 2.19
C ILE A 207 -49.71 17.49 3.09
N PHE A 208 -48.81 16.64 3.62
CA PHE A 208 -49.15 15.58 4.56
C PHE A 208 -49.64 16.11 5.90
N LEU A 209 -49.06 17.23 6.40
CA LEU A 209 -49.49 17.89 7.63
C LEU A 209 -50.90 18.43 7.49
N VAL A 210 -51.22 19.05 6.34
CA VAL A 210 -52.58 19.54 6.03
C VAL A 210 -53.57 18.37 5.91
N ALA A 211 -53.19 17.28 5.27
CA ALA A 211 -53.94 16.03 5.20
C ALA A 211 -54.06 15.33 6.56
N SER A 212 -52.99 15.39 7.35
CA SER A 212 -52.95 14.78 8.70
C SER A 212 -53.78 15.52 9.74
N ILE A 213 -54.01 16.85 9.59
CA ILE A 213 -54.91 17.58 10.47
C ILE A 213 -56.35 17.02 10.37
N LEU A 214 -56.77 16.54 9.19
CA LEU A 214 -58.06 15.86 9.00
C LEU A 214 -58.04 14.39 9.44
N GLY A 215 -56.93 13.68 9.22
CA GLY A 215 -56.74 12.27 9.61
C GLY A 215 -56.17 12.08 11.02
N PHE A 216 -55.65 13.18 11.62
CA PHE A 216 -54.86 13.15 12.86
C PHE A 216 -55.58 12.59 14.07
N PHE A 217 -56.90 12.83 14.18
CA PHE A 217 -57.66 12.35 15.32
C PHE A 217 -57.89 10.82 15.32
N VAL A 218 -57.95 10.23 14.12
CA VAL A 218 -58.08 8.76 13.97
C VAL A 218 -56.72 8.08 14.08
N PHE A 219 -55.67 8.76 13.63
CA PHE A 219 -54.29 8.23 13.58
C PHE A 219 -53.58 8.27 14.96
N LEU A 220 -53.88 9.27 15.81
CA LEU A 220 -53.29 9.38 17.16
C LEU A 220 -53.59 8.16 18.06
N LEU A 221 -54.73 7.50 17.90
CA LEU A 221 -55.09 6.33 18.69
C LEU A 221 -54.39 5.04 18.24
N ILE A 222 -53.99 4.98 16.97
CA ILE A 222 -53.34 3.78 16.37
C ILE A 222 -51.82 3.89 16.42
N THR A 223 -51.27 5.10 16.34
CA THR A 223 -49.84 5.32 16.03
C THR A 223 -48.92 5.47 17.23
N GLY A 224 -49.40 5.64 18.46
CA GLY A 224 -48.51 5.81 19.61
C GLY A 224 -47.52 4.62 19.84
N ARG A 225 -47.96 3.43 19.45
CA ARG A 225 -47.09 2.23 19.48
C ARG A 225 -46.18 2.15 18.26
N LEU A 226 -46.71 2.52 17.08
CA LEU A 226 -45.99 2.45 15.83
C LEU A 226 -44.85 3.47 15.80
N GLN A 227 -45.11 4.70 16.23
CA GLN A 227 -44.16 5.79 16.27
C GLN A 227 -42.95 5.51 17.18
N LYS A 228 -43.21 4.90 18.37
CA LYS A 228 -42.16 4.48 19.28
C LYS A 228 -41.28 3.36 18.68
N ALA A 229 -41.86 2.40 17.97
CA ALA A 229 -41.13 1.30 17.35
C ALA A 229 -40.28 1.81 16.18
N PHE A 230 -40.86 2.69 15.33
CA PHE A 230 -40.13 3.29 14.20
C PHE A 230 -38.99 4.22 14.61
N HIS A 231 -39.21 5.02 15.66
CA HIS A 231 -38.16 5.92 16.16
C HIS A 231 -36.98 5.13 16.76
N ARG A 232 -37.30 4.04 17.48
CA ARG A 232 -36.25 3.13 17.98
C ARG A 232 -35.49 2.46 16.83
N LEU A 233 -36.20 2.03 15.79
CA LEU A 233 -35.60 1.40 14.63
C LEU A 233 -34.72 2.39 13.85
N ASN A 234 -35.20 3.60 13.61
CA ASN A 234 -34.49 4.63 12.87
C ASN A 234 -33.22 5.11 13.62
N SER A 235 -33.30 5.30 14.94
CA SER A 235 -32.13 5.60 15.77
C SER A 235 -31.08 4.48 15.68
N ALA A 236 -31.54 3.22 15.74
CA ALA A 236 -30.67 2.07 15.65
C ALA A 236 -30.03 1.91 14.24
N PHE A 237 -30.79 2.27 13.18
CA PHE A 237 -30.21 2.32 11.81
C PHE A 237 -29.13 3.38 11.68
N HIS A 238 -29.33 4.58 12.23
CA HIS A 238 -28.32 5.64 12.23
C HIS A 238 -27.09 5.25 13.04
N GLU A 239 -27.28 4.69 14.24
CA GLU A 239 -26.16 4.19 15.05
C GLU A 239 -25.37 3.10 14.30
N THR A 240 -26.09 2.20 13.60
CA THR A 240 -25.47 1.14 12.80
C THR A 240 -24.74 1.70 11.58
N ALA A 241 -25.30 2.72 10.93
CA ALA A 241 -24.64 3.39 9.80
C ALA A 241 -23.37 4.13 10.20
N ASP A 242 -23.32 4.66 11.43
CA ASP A 242 -22.14 5.28 12.04
C ASP A 242 -21.13 4.27 12.62
N GLY A 243 -21.36 2.97 12.36
CA GLY A 243 -20.49 1.89 12.83
C GLY A 243 -20.65 1.55 14.31
N LYS A 244 -21.68 2.09 14.97
CA LYS A 244 -22.01 1.78 16.36
C LYS A 244 -23.09 0.68 16.39
N TYR A 245 -22.64 -0.53 16.63
CA TYR A 245 -23.54 -1.68 16.74
C TYR A 245 -24.11 -1.77 18.16
N SER A 246 -25.34 -1.24 18.37
CA SER A 246 -26.07 -1.31 19.64
C SER A 246 -26.59 -2.73 19.96
N ASP A 247 -27.09 -2.94 21.17
CA ASP A 247 -27.71 -4.20 21.58
C ASP A 247 -28.99 -4.46 20.77
N PRO A 248 -29.39 -5.73 20.62
CA PRO A 248 -30.57 -6.10 19.83
C PRO A 248 -31.82 -5.41 20.34
N LEU A 249 -32.58 -4.84 19.41
CA LEU A 249 -33.83 -4.18 19.72
C LEU A 249 -34.90 -5.19 20.22
N PRO A 250 -35.68 -4.88 21.27
CA PRO A 250 -36.73 -5.77 21.75
C PRO A 250 -37.86 -5.88 20.72
N VAL A 251 -38.17 -7.11 20.32
CA VAL A 251 -39.31 -7.41 19.43
C VAL A 251 -40.60 -7.29 20.24
N THR A 252 -41.31 -6.18 20.07
CA THR A 252 -42.52 -5.86 20.85
C THR A 252 -43.83 -6.11 20.11
N SER A 253 -43.77 -6.55 18.85
CA SER A 253 -44.92 -6.82 17.99
C SER A 253 -44.76 -8.15 17.24
N THR A 254 -45.88 -8.81 16.90
CA THR A 254 -45.90 -10.04 16.07
C THR A 254 -46.41 -9.76 14.66
N ASP A 255 -46.39 -8.49 14.24
CA ASP A 255 -46.71 -8.02 12.88
C ASP A 255 -45.46 -7.76 12.07
N GLU A 256 -45.61 -7.13 10.91
CA GLU A 256 -44.54 -6.82 9.99
C GLU A 256 -43.41 -5.98 10.63
N ILE A 257 -43.72 -5.22 11.70
CA ILE A 257 -42.72 -4.44 12.45
C ILE A 257 -41.87 -5.37 13.34
N GLY A 258 -42.51 -6.42 13.91
CA GLY A 258 -41.78 -7.46 14.63
C GLY A 258 -40.81 -8.22 13.73
N ASP A 259 -41.25 -8.58 12.53
CA ASP A 259 -40.41 -9.25 11.54
C ASP A 259 -39.26 -8.36 11.05
N LEU A 260 -39.53 -7.06 10.82
CA LEU A 260 -38.49 -6.09 10.45
C LEU A 260 -37.48 -5.88 11.57
N THR A 261 -37.94 -5.83 12.84
CA THR A 261 -37.05 -5.73 14.01
C THR A 261 -36.16 -6.97 14.13
N THR A 262 -36.73 -8.16 13.89
CA THR A 262 -36.00 -9.42 13.90
C THR A 262 -34.94 -9.46 12.76
N SER A 263 -35.35 -9.04 11.56
CA SER A 263 -34.46 -8.95 10.40
C SER A 263 -33.32 -7.94 10.62
N PHE A 264 -33.63 -6.79 11.21
CA PHE A 264 -32.65 -5.79 11.61
C PHE A 264 -31.65 -6.36 12.62
N ASN A 265 -32.12 -7.01 13.69
CA ASN A 265 -31.27 -7.63 14.70
C ASN A 265 -30.31 -8.66 14.05
N THR A 266 -30.87 -9.49 13.16
CA THR A 266 -30.05 -10.47 12.41
C THR A 266 -29.01 -9.81 11.54
N MET A 267 -29.34 -8.71 10.85
CA MET A 267 -28.42 -7.94 10.05
C MET A 267 -27.30 -7.33 10.92
N VAL A 268 -27.65 -6.73 12.06
CA VAL A 268 -26.66 -6.15 13.00
C VAL A 268 -25.73 -7.24 13.54
N ASP A 269 -26.24 -8.41 13.87
CA ASP A 269 -25.42 -9.54 14.32
C ASP A 269 -24.48 -10.04 13.22
N GLN A 270 -24.92 -10.06 11.97
CA GLN A 270 -24.07 -10.40 10.83
C GLN A 270 -22.99 -9.34 10.61
N LEU A 271 -23.33 -8.04 10.72
CA LEU A 271 -22.37 -6.94 10.61
C LEU A 271 -21.36 -6.96 11.76
N LYS A 272 -21.82 -7.17 13.02
CA LYS A 272 -20.93 -7.38 14.17
C LYS A 272 -19.98 -8.55 13.95
N SER A 273 -20.51 -9.65 13.42
CA SER A 273 -19.71 -10.84 13.12
C SER A 273 -18.70 -10.58 11.99
N LYS A 274 -19.14 -9.85 10.95
CA LYS A 274 -18.27 -9.45 9.83
C LYS A 274 -17.18 -8.48 10.28
N GLU A 275 -17.50 -7.51 11.15
CA GLU A 275 -16.51 -6.58 11.69
C GLU A 275 -15.52 -7.26 12.64
N LYS A 276 -16.02 -8.12 13.56
CA LYS A 276 -15.13 -8.97 14.38
C LYS A 276 -14.22 -9.85 13.53
N LEU A 277 -14.76 -10.40 12.45
CA LEU A 277 -13.98 -11.18 11.50
C LEU A 277 -12.94 -10.30 10.80
N ARG A 278 -13.33 -9.09 10.37
CA ARG A 278 -12.46 -8.11 9.74
C ARG A 278 -11.36 -7.62 10.69
N GLU A 279 -11.70 -7.33 11.95
CA GLU A 279 -10.73 -6.99 13.00
C GLU A 279 -9.78 -8.16 13.26
N ALA A 280 -10.30 -9.38 13.41
CA ALA A 280 -9.50 -10.57 13.57
C ALA A 280 -8.57 -10.80 12.36
N PHE A 281 -9.09 -10.64 11.12
CA PHE A 281 -8.27 -10.70 9.92
C PHE A 281 -7.28 -9.54 9.82
N GLY A 282 -7.62 -8.35 10.32
CA GLY A 282 -6.73 -7.18 10.39
C GLY A 282 -5.48 -7.40 11.26
N HIS A 283 -5.55 -8.34 12.22
CA HIS A 283 -4.37 -8.80 12.98
C HIS A 283 -3.47 -9.74 12.16
N PHE A 284 -4.03 -10.43 11.14
CA PHE A 284 -3.29 -11.41 10.34
C PHE A 284 -2.89 -10.88 8.96
N LEU A 285 -3.57 -9.86 8.44
CA LEU A 285 -3.32 -9.30 7.12
C LEU A 285 -3.31 -7.77 7.18
N ASP A 286 -2.33 -7.15 6.52
CA ASP A 286 -2.32 -5.69 6.39
C ASP A 286 -3.55 -5.22 5.60
N PRO A 287 -4.34 -4.26 6.12
CA PRO A 287 -5.57 -3.78 5.46
C PRO A 287 -5.34 -3.28 4.02
N ARG A 288 -4.14 -2.76 3.73
CA ARG A 288 -3.76 -2.30 2.39
C ARG A 288 -3.68 -3.45 1.38
N ILE A 289 -3.31 -4.65 1.84
CA ILE A 289 -3.34 -5.86 1.01
C ILE A 289 -4.79 -6.18 0.63
N VAL A 290 -5.69 -6.21 1.62
CA VAL A 290 -7.11 -6.53 1.38
C VAL A 290 -7.73 -5.56 0.38
N ALA A 291 -7.46 -4.26 0.50
CA ALA A 291 -7.96 -3.24 -0.41
C ALA A 291 -7.49 -3.42 -1.87
N ASN A 292 -6.30 -4.01 -2.07
CA ASN A 292 -5.73 -4.23 -3.41
C ASN A 292 -6.04 -5.61 -3.99
N VAL A 293 -6.27 -6.61 -3.14
CA VAL A 293 -6.46 -8.02 -3.55
C VAL A 293 -7.92 -8.37 -3.72
N VAL A 294 -8.83 -7.73 -2.99
CA VAL A 294 -10.27 -7.98 -3.08
C VAL A 294 -10.91 -6.96 -4.03
N ASN A 295 -11.64 -7.45 -5.01
CA ASN A 295 -12.48 -6.57 -5.83
C ASN A 295 -13.65 -6.04 -4.96
N PRO A 296 -13.74 -4.73 -4.71
CA PRO A 296 -14.78 -4.20 -3.83
C PRO A 296 -16.20 -4.39 -4.37
N ALA A 297 -16.36 -4.60 -5.68
CA ALA A 297 -17.67 -4.79 -6.31
C ALA A 297 -18.13 -6.26 -6.30
N THR A 298 -17.21 -7.23 -6.45
CA THR A 298 -17.57 -8.66 -6.52
C THR A 298 -17.19 -9.44 -5.27
N GLY A 299 -16.34 -8.88 -4.40
CA GLY A 299 -15.79 -9.61 -3.26
C GLY A 299 -14.79 -10.70 -3.63
N GLU A 300 -14.50 -10.87 -4.91
CA GLU A 300 -13.58 -11.89 -5.41
C GLU A 300 -12.13 -11.46 -5.27
N LEU A 301 -11.27 -12.45 -5.00
CA LEU A 301 -9.82 -12.22 -4.99
C LEU A 301 -9.32 -12.00 -6.43
N ARG A 302 -8.64 -10.89 -6.66
CA ARG A 302 -7.90 -10.69 -7.90
C ARG A 302 -6.77 -11.72 -7.96
N HIS A 303 -6.86 -12.63 -8.91
CA HIS A 303 -5.85 -13.64 -9.16
C HIS A 303 -4.78 -13.06 -10.09
N SER A 304 -3.94 -12.16 -9.58
CA SER A 304 -2.80 -11.66 -10.34
C SER A 304 -1.54 -11.75 -9.51
N ALA A 305 -0.56 -12.44 -10.06
CA ALA A 305 0.82 -12.32 -9.64
C ALA A 305 1.53 -11.50 -10.71
N ASP A 306 2.05 -10.33 -10.32
CA ASP A 306 2.72 -9.41 -11.23
C ASP A 306 4.22 -9.42 -10.98
N ARG A 307 5.01 -9.32 -12.05
CA ARG A 307 6.43 -9.02 -11.90
C ARG A 307 6.61 -7.55 -11.60
N ARG A 308 7.27 -7.27 -10.47
CA ARG A 308 7.54 -5.91 -10.01
C ARG A 308 8.91 -5.85 -9.36
N LYS A 309 9.55 -4.68 -9.44
CA LYS A 309 10.67 -4.39 -8.57
C LYS A 309 10.17 -4.17 -7.15
N ALA A 310 10.83 -4.80 -6.20
CA ALA A 310 10.54 -4.64 -4.79
C ALA A 310 11.83 -4.61 -3.98
N THR A 311 11.77 -3.99 -2.82
CA THR A 311 12.79 -4.10 -1.78
C THR A 311 12.28 -5.05 -0.72
N ILE A 312 13.06 -6.10 -0.50
CA ILE A 312 12.74 -7.19 0.43
C ILE A 312 13.58 -7.02 1.69
N PHE A 313 12.95 -7.19 2.82
CA PHE A 313 13.55 -7.12 4.14
C PHE A 313 13.52 -8.47 4.84
N PHE A 314 14.62 -8.80 5.46
CA PHE A 314 14.72 -9.88 6.44
C PHE A 314 15.42 -9.36 7.69
N SER A 315 14.97 -9.85 8.84
CA SER A 315 15.65 -9.64 10.11
C SER A 315 15.59 -10.90 10.96
N ASP A 316 16.54 -11.01 11.86
CA ASP A 316 16.70 -12.15 12.78
C ASP A 316 17.33 -11.68 14.09
N ILE A 317 16.97 -12.31 15.21
CA ILE A 317 17.55 -12.00 16.52
C ILE A 317 18.79 -12.87 16.72
N GLN A 318 19.94 -12.25 16.89
CA GLN A 318 21.20 -12.97 17.05
C GLN A 318 21.17 -13.88 18.27
N GLY A 319 21.35 -15.18 18.03
CA GLY A 319 21.45 -16.17 19.11
C GLY A 319 20.14 -16.43 19.85
N PHE A 320 18.99 -16.19 19.23
CA PHE A 320 17.67 -16.34 19.83
C PHE A 320 17.44 -17.72 20.47
N SER A 321 17.91 -18.81 19.86
CA SER A 321 17.80 -20.15 20.43
C SER A 321 18.41 -20.21 21.85
N GLY A 322 19.59 -19.61 22.03
CA GLY A 322 20.24 -19.54 23.36
C GLY A 322 19.53 -18.59 24.34
N ILE A 323 18.88 -17.53 23.81
CA ILE A 323 18.03 -16.64 24.62
C ILE A 323 16.79 -17.42 25.09
N GLY A 324 16.14 -18.16 24.17
CA GLY A 324 14.93 -18.93 24.44
C GLY A 324 15.14 -20.02 25.49
N GLU A 325 16.30 -20.65 25.51
CA GLU A 325 16.65 -21.66 26.54
C GLU A 325 16.77 -21.08 27.97
N GLN A 326 17.03 -19.77 28.08
CA GLN A 326 17.21 -19.09 29.38
C GLN A 326 15.91 -18.46 29.92
N LEU A 327 14.88 -18.36 29.08
CA LEU A 327 13.62 -17.68 29.37
C LEU A 327 12.48 -18.69 29.59
N THR A 328 11.47 -18.29 30.36
CA THR A 328 10.18 -19.00 30.37
C THR A 328 9.43 -18.75 29.05
N ALA A 329 8.52 -19.65 28.69
CA ALA A 329 7.73 -19.52 27.47
C ALA A 329 7.02 -18.16 27.38
N ASP A 330 6.43 -17.67 28.47
CA ASP A 330 5.74 -16.38 28.53
C ASP A 330 6.70 -15.21 28.29
N ASN A 331 7.93 -15.27 28.84
CA ASN A 331 8.93 -14.23 28.64
C ASN A 331 9.50 -14.24 27.21
N VAL A 332 9.64 -15.41 26.58
CA VAL A 332 10.00 -15.55 25.16
C VAL A 332 8.94 -14.90 24.30
N VAL A 333 7.66 -15.23 24.52
CA VAL A 333 6.53 -14.62 23.79
C VAL A 333 6.45 -13.11 24.04
N GLY A 334 6.67 -12.67 25.28
CA GLY A 334 6.72 -11.26 25.64
C GLY A 334 7.81 -10.51 24.88
N LEU A 335 9.02 -11.04 24.82
CA LEU A 335 10.15 -10.47 24.08
C LEU A 335 9.87 -10.40 22.58
N LEU A 336 9.38 -11.50 21.98
CA LEU A 336 9.01 -11.56 20.58
C LEU A 336 7.90 -10.55 20.24
N ASN A 337 6.88 -10.41 21.08
CA ASN A 337 5.80 -9.46 20.88
C ASN A 337 6.31 -8.00 20.88
N HIS A 338 7.24 -7.64 21.77
CA HIS A 338 7.87 -6.32 21.78
C HIS A 338 8.67 -6.10 20.49
N TYR A 339 9.47 -7.06 20.09
CA TYR A 339 10.27 -7.00 18.88
C TYR A 339 9.40 -6.91 17.61
N PHE A 340 8.42 -7.81 17.46
CA PHE A 340 7.54 -7.80 16.29
C PHE A 340 6.68 -6.54 16.21
N SER A 341 6.25 -6.00 17.35
CA SER A 341 5.52 -4.74 17.40
C SER A 341 6.38 -3.56 16.94
N ALA A 342 7.62 -3.49 17.40
CA ALA A 342 8.59 -2.47 17.01
C ALA A 342 8.91 -2.57 15.50
N ALA A 343 9.19 -3.78 15.01
CA ALA A 343 9.46 -4.03 13.60
C ALA A 343 8.26 -3.66 12.72
N THR A 344 7.07 -4.14 13.06
CA THR A 344 5.83 -3.87 12.31
C THR A 344 5.52 -2.37 12.26
N SER A 345 5.71 -1.67 13.38
CA SER A 345 5.49 -0.21 13.45
C SER A 345 6.44 0.53 12.53
N GLY A 346 7.74 0.23 12.56
CA GLY A 346 8.76 0.86 11.71
C GLY A 346 8.51 0.58 10.23
N ILE A 347 8.20 -0.67 9.88
CA ILE A 347 7.89 -1.09 8.51
C ILE A 347 6.67 -0.33 7.98
N ARG A 348 5.55 -0.32 8.73
CA ARG A 348 4.29 0.33 8.32
C ARG A 348 4.40 1.84 8.20
N LYS A 349 5.13 2.48 9.10
CA LYS A 349 5.36 3.93 9.10
C LYS A 349 6.05 4.41 7.82
N HIS A 350 6.90 3.55 7.25
CA HIS A 350 7.61 3.79 6.00
C HIS A 350 7.00 3.02 4.82
N HIS A 351 5.68 2.83 4.81
CA HIS A 351 4.91 2.25 3.69
C HIS A 351 5.20 0.78 3.36
N GLY A 352 6.01 0.08 4.17
CA GLY A 352 6.29 -1.34 3.99
C GLY A 352 5.11 -2.24 4.35
N ILE A 353 5.12 -3.44 3.82
CA ILE A 353 4.17 -4.52 4.10
C ILE A 353 4.91 -5.63 4.83
N VAL A 354 4.42 -6.01 6.00
CA VAL A 354 4.89 -7.21 6.69
C VAL A 354 4.27 -8.43 6.01
N ASP A 355 5.11 -9.29 5.47
CA ASP A 355 4.67 -10.52 4.80
C ASP A 355 4.35 -11.61 5.83
N LYS A 356 5.33 -11.96 6.64
CA LYS A 356 5.21 -12.99 7.69
C LYS A 356 6.31 -12.91 8.74
N PHE A 357 6.07 -13.56 9.86
CA PHE A 357 7.08 -13.88 10.85
C PHE A 357 7.61 -15.30 10.60
N ILE A 358 8.91 -15.49 10.68
CA ILE A 358 9.59 -16.77 10.42
C ILE A 358 10.45 -17.08 11.64
N GLY A 359 9.90 -17.83 12.59
CA GLY A 359 10.54 -18.02 13.90
C GLY A 359 10.65 -16.68 14.62
N ASP A 360 11.88 -16.25 14.91
CA ASP A 360 12.23 -14.94 15.47
C ASP A 360 12.55 -13.88 14.39
N GLY A 361 12.43 -14.24 13.12
CA GLY A 361 12.66 -13.34 12.00
C GLY A 361 11.40 -12.65 11.48
N VAL A 362 11.59 -11.51 10.83
CA VAL A 362 10.54 -10.76 10.14
C VAL A 362 10.87 -10.69 8.66
N MET A 363 9.91 -11.05 7.82
CA MET A 363 9.96 -10.78 6.39
C MET A 363 8.98 -9.67 6.04
N ALA A 364 9.47 -8.68 5.29
CA ALA A 364 8.65 -7.57 4.80
C ALA A 364 9.10 -7.13 3.41
N PHE A 365 8.30 -6.33 2.76
CA PHE A 365 8.64 -5.81 1.44
C PHE A 365 8.03 -4.43 1.18
N TRP A 366 8.66 -3.68 0.28
CA TRP A 366 8.22 -2.39 -0.24
C TRP A 366 8.12 -2.49 -1.75
N THR A 367 7.00 -2.05 -2.28
CA THR A 367 6.73 -2.03 -3.72
C THR A 367 5.52 -1.15 -4.00
N THR A 368 5.34 -0.76 -5.23
CA THR A 368 4.11 -0.14 -5.71
C THR A 368 2.95 -1.18 -5.68
N PRO A 369 1.71 -0.77 -5.33
CA PRO A 369 1.24 0.59 -5.08
C PRO A 369 1.38 1.04 -3.62
N PHE A 370 2.06 0.29 -2.75
CA PHE A 370 2.20 0.60 -1.32
C PHE A 370 3.23 1.70 -1.06
N SER A 371 4.30 1.73 -1.84
CA SER A 371 5.29 2.82 -1.89
C SER A 371 5.16 3.57 -3.21
N GLU A 372 5.51 4.86 -3.23
CA GLU A 372 5.47 5.68 -4.43
C GLU A 372 6.66 5.38 -5.35
N GLY A 373 6.40 5.14 -6.63
CA GLY A 373 7.42 4.97 -7.66
C GLY A 373 8.60 4.07 -7.28
N GLU A 374 9.82 4.57 -7.40
CA GLU A 374 11.07 3.89 -7.00
C GLU A 374 11.47 4.12 -5.54
N ASP A 375 10.68 4.87 -4.77
CA ASP A 375 10.95 5.20 -3.37
C ASP A 375 10.95 3.99 -2.42
N HIS A 376 10.49 2.84 -2.91
CA HIS A 376 10.45 1.61 -2.12
C HIS A 376 11.79 1.24 -1.47
N ALA A 377 12.93 1.51 -2.11
CA ALA A 377 14.26 1.23 -1.56
C ALA A 377 14.63 2.24 -0.47
N ARG A 378 14.37 3.54 -0.69
CA ARG A 378 14.57 4.60 0.29
C ARG A 378 13.73 4.37 1.53
N ASP A 379 12.44 4.09 1.35
CA ASP A 379 11.50 3.88 2.45
C ASP A 379 11.91 2.67 3.30
N ALA A 380 12.37 1.59 2.65
CA ALA A 380 12.91 0.43 3.33
C ALA A 380 14.18 0.75 4.14
N CYS A 381 15.10 1.53 3.57
CA CYS A 381 16.30 1.98 4.27
C CYS A 381 15.94 2.84 5.49
N PHE A 382 15.01 3.77 5.36
CA PHE A 382 14.57 4.63 6.46
C PHE A 382 13.86 3.84 7.55
N ALA A 383 13.05 2.84 7.18
CA ALA A 383 12.44 1.92 8.13
C ALA A 383 13.52 1.18 8.95
N CYS A 384 14.54 0.63 8.29
CA CYS A 384 15.61 -0.07 8.97
C CYS A 384 16.41 0.83 9.91
N LEU A 385 16.72 2.06 9.51
CA LEU A 385 17.43 3.03 10.34
C LEU A 385 16.61 3.40 11.59
N GLU A 386 15.29 3.57 11.46
CA GLU A 386 14.40 3.82 12.60
C GLU A 386 14.27 2.59 13.50
N MET A 387 14.06 1.41 12.91
CA MET A 387 13.98 0.15 13.67
C MET A 387 15.25 -0.12 14.45
N ARG A 388 16.45 0.17 13.90
CA ARG A 388 17.73 0.04 14.61
C ARG A 388 17.74 0.84 15.92
N HIS A 389 17.18 2.06 15.91
CA HIS A 389 17.02 2.87 17.11
C HIS A 389 16.07 2.22 18.12
N THR A 390 14.91 1.77 17.64
CA THR A 390 13.89 1.14 18.51
C THR A 390 14.40 -0.17 19.10
N PHE A 391 15.15 -0.97 18.36
CA PHE A 391 15.75 -2.20 18.86
C PHE A 391 16.83 -1.95 19.94
N ALA A 392 17.59 -0.87 19.80
CA ALA A 392 18.52 -0.45 20.85
C ALA A 392 17.79 -0.05 22.15
N GLU A 393 16.57 0.50 22.07
CA GLU A 393 15.74 0.77 23.25
C GLU A 393 15.20 -0.54 23.87
N ILE A 394 14.84 -1.54 23.07
CA ILE A 394 14.46 -2.87 23.56
C ILE A 394 15.65 -3.51 24.30
N GLU A 395 16.86 -3.44 23.74
CA GLU A 395 18.08 -3.95 24.37
C GLU A 395 18.33 -3.31 25.74
N LYS A 396 18.21 -1.99 25.86
CA LYS A 396 18.34 -1.29 27.17
C LYS A 396 17.31 -1.74 28.19
N ASN A 397 16.10 -2.08 27.74
CA ASN A 397 14.97 -2.45 28.61
C ASN A 397 14.77 -3.96 28.73
N ILE A 398 15.67 -4.78 28.18
CA ILE A 398 15.50 -6.23 28.09
C ILE A 398 15.31 -6.90 29.46
N SER A 399 15.95 -6.38 30.50
CA SER A 399 15.74 -6.85 31.88
C SER A 399 14.30 -6.70 32.36
N GLN A 400 13.65 -5.62 32.01
CA GLN A 400 12.25 -5.36 32.37
C GLN A 400 11.31 -6.26 31.55
N ILE A 401 11.60 -6.42 30.26
CA ILE A 401 10.80 -7.23 29.33
C ILE A 401 10.89 -8.72 29.70
N THR A 402 12.10 -9.20 30.02
CA THR A 402 12.33 -10.62 30.31
C THR A 402 12.21 -10.98 31.78
N GLY A 403 12.17 -10.00 32.69
CA GLY A 403 12.18 -10.22 34.14
C GLY A 403 13.51 -10.71 34.70
N LEU A 404 14.54 -10.86 33.87
CA LEU A 404 15.86 -11.34 34.31
C LEU A 404 16.65 -10.23 34.99
N ARG A 405 17.24 -10.57 36.17
CA ARG A 405 18.13 -9.66 36.90
C ARG A 405 19.61 -10.03 36.81
N ARG A 406 19.93 -11.24 36.34
CA ARG A 406 21.28 -11.75 36.12
C ARG A 406 21.33 -12.51 34.80
N ASN A 407 22.51 -12.61 34.21
CA ASN A 407 22.73 -13.27 32.91
C ASN A 407 21.80 -12.73 31.84
N ILE A 408 21.63 -11.38 31.79
CA ILE A 408 20.78 -10.73 30.85
C ILE A 408 21.29 -11.02 29.44
N PRO A 409 20.47 -11.62 28.55
CA PRO A 409 20.92 -11.93 27.20
C PRO A 409 21.14 -10.62 26.41
N LYS A 410 22.13 -10.63 25.54
CA LYS A 410 22.30 -9.55 24.60
C LYS A 410 21.20 -9.65 23.52
N PHE A 411 20.47 -8.58 23.35
CA PHE A 411 19.46 -8.48 22.31
C PHE A 411 20.04 -7.70 21.13
N HIS A 412 20.30 -8.38 20.07
CA HIS A 412 20.89 -7.81 18.89
C HIS A 412 20.15 -8.30 17.64
N VAL A 413 19.73 -7.41 16.76
CA VAL A 413 18.95 -7.74 15.56
C VAL A 413 19.80 -7.47 14.32
N ARG A 414 19.92 -8.47 13.46
CA ARG A 414 20.50 -8.32 12.14
C ARG A 414 19.40 -8.07 11.13
N MET A 415 19.66 -7.20 10.20
CA MET A 415 18.71 -6.78 9.15
C MET A 415 19.39 -6.81 7.79
N ALA A 416 18.63 -7.12 6.77
CA ALA A 416 19.09 -7.01 5.39
C ALA A 416 17.99 -6.53 4.46
N LEU A 417 18.41 -5.78 3.43
CA LEU A 417 17.56 -5.35 2.33
C LEU A 417 18.15 -5.85 1.01
N ALA A 418 17.30 -6.35 0.15
CA ALA A 418 17.64 -6.60 -1.25
C ALA A 418 16.56 -6.07 -2.16
N THR A 419 16.96 -5.31 -3.15
CA THR A 419 16.08 -4.80 -4.19
C THR A 419 16.31 -5.57 -5.48
N GLY A 420 15.24 -5.87 -6.19
CA GLY A 420 15.30 -6.54 -7.48
C GLY A 420 13.92 -6.98 -7.97
N ASP A 421 13.93 -7.72 -9.06
CA ASP A 421 12.70 -8.24 -9.66
C ASP A 421 12.10 -9.37 -8.82
N THR A 422 10.80 -9.26 -8.61
CA THR A 422 10.03 -10.22 -7.81
C THR A 422 8.68 -10.49 -8.46
N LEU A 423 8.07 -11.59 -8.10
CA LEU A 423 6.68 -11.91 -8.38
C LEU A 423 5.86 -11.66 -7.12
N ILE A 424 4.92 -10.74 -7.18
CA ILE A 424 4.09 -10.31 -6.04
C ILE A 424 2.64 -10.61 -6.35
N GLY A 425 1.97 -11.28 -5.43
CA GLY A 425 0.56 -11.58 -5.61
C GLY A 425 0.04 -12.67 -4.68
N THR A 426 -1.16 -13.13 -4.98
CA THR A 426 -1.82 -14.20 -4.24
C THR A 426 -1.33 -15.56 -4.73
N ILE A 427 -0.56 -16.24 -3.89
CA ILE A 427 0.11 -17.51 -4.20
C ILE A 427 -0.35 -18.57 -3.21
N GLY A 428 -0.57 -19.80 -3.67
CA GLY A 428 -0.95 -20.93 -2.82
C GLY A 428 -1.78 -21.98 -3.54
N SER A 429 -2.44 -22.83 -2.76
CA SER A 429 -3.32 -23.88 -3.25
C SER A 429 -4.72 -23.36 -3.63
N ALA A 430 -5.60 -24.23 -4.08
CA ALA A 430 -6.99 -23.89 -4.31
C ALA A 430 -7.72 -23.45 -3.03
N THR A 431 -7.32 -23.97 -1.87
CA THR A 431 -7.97 -23.74 -0.58
C THR A 431 -7.22 -22.80 0.35
N THR A 432 -5.90 -22.64 0.19
CA THR A 432 -5.07 -21.81 1.06
C THR A 432 -4.18 -20.93 0.20
N LYS A 433 -4.36 -19.61 0.35
CA LYS A 433 -3.63 -18.60 -0.40
C LYS A 433 -3.01 -17.60 0.55
N SER A 434 -1.82 -17.13 0.21
CA SER A 434 -1.14 -16.02 0.89
C SER A 434 -0.81 -14.94 -0.13
N PHE A 435 -1.01 -13.69 0.22
CA PHE A 435 -0.44 -12.60 -0.53
C PHE A 435 1.02 -12.48 -0.10
N THR A 436 1.93 -12.72 -1.01
CA THR A 436 3.36 -12.79 -0.70
C THR A 436 4.20 -12.41 -1.91
N VAL A 437 5.49 -12.29 -1.67
CA VAL A 437 6.50 -12.01 -2.68
C VAL A 437 7.40 -13.22 -2.82
N ILE A 438 7.64 -13.64 -4.08
CA ILE A 438 8.61 -14.69 -4.41
C ILE A 438 9.56 -14.21 -5.50
N GLY A 439 10.73 -14.78 -5.52
CA GLY A 439 11.77 -14.49 -6.49
C GLY A 439 13.16 -14.63 -5.91
N ASP A 440 14.13 -14.50 -6.78
CA ASP A 440 15.52 -14.59 -6.39
C ASP A 440 15.94 -13.50 -5.40
N THR A 441 15.38 -12.30 -5.53
CA THR A 441 15.59 -11.16 -4.61
C THR A 441 15.23 -11.51 -3.17
N VAL A 442 14.19 -12.32 -2.95
CA VAL A 442 13.80 -12.80 -1.60
C VAL A 442 14.89 -13.66 -1.01
N ASN A 443 15.45 -14.57 -1.81
CA ASN A 443 16.54 -15.44 -1.38
C ASN A 443 17.81 -14.65 -1.10
N ILE A 444 18.10 -13.62 -1.91
CA ILE A 444 19.23 -12.72 -1.70
C ILE A 444 19.08 -12.01 -0.35
N ALA A 445 17.92 -11.40 -0.07
CA ALA A 445 17.68 -10.68 1.17
C ALA A 445 17.87 -11.58 2.41
N SER A 446 17.29 -12.78 2.38
CA SER A 446 17.45 -13.76 3.45
C SER A 446 18.92 -14.16 3.67
N ARG A 447 19.68 -14.35 2.58
CA ARG A 447 21.12 -14.70 2.68
C ARG A 447 21.95 -13.52 3.17
N LEU A 448 21.63 -12.30 2.78
CA LEU A 448 22.31 -11.09 3.24
C LEU A 448 22.11 -10.86 4.74
N GLU A 449 20.95 -11.25 5.30
CA GLU A 449 20.76 -11.23 6.75
C GLU A 449 21.85 -12.09 7.43
N ALA A 450 22.04 -13.33 6.97
CA ALA A 450 23.06 -14.22 7.52
C ALA A 450 24.50 -13.71 7.30
N VAL A 451 24.77 -12.98 6.21
CA VAL A 451 26.07 -12.38 5.90
C VAL A 451 26.49 -11.34 6.95
N ASN A 452 25.52 -10.65 7.61
CA ASN A 452 25.85 -9.78 8.75
C ASN A 452 26.70 -10.49 9.81
N LYS A 453 26.49 -11.79 10.03
CA LYS A 453 27.28 -12.58 10.99
C LYS A 453 28.75 -12.67 10.59
N VAL A 454 29.04 -12.77 9.31
CA VAL A 454 30.42 -12.88 8.79
C VAL A 454 31.18 -11.59 9.00
N TYR A 455 30.53 -10.46 8.68
CA TYR A 455 31.18 -9.15 8.76
C TYR A 455 30.97 -8.45 10.11
N GLY A 456 30.15 -9.00 11.01
CA GLY A 456 29.84 -8.34 12.29
C GLY A 456 29.12 -7.01 12.09
N THR A 457 28.26 -6.95 11.10
CA THR A 457 27.40 -5.81 10.79
C THR A 457 25.98 -6.06 11.24
N ASP A 458 25.17 -5.00 11.33
CA ASP A 458 23.76 -5.07 11.76
C ASP A 458 22.79 -4.92 10.60
N LEU A 459 23.20 -4.26 9.52
CA LEU A 459 22.31 -3.87 8.43
C LEU A 459 23.06 -3.84 7.10
N ILE A 460 22.79 -4.84 6.28
CA ILE A 460 23.37 -4.97 4.93
C ILE A 460 22.29 -4.72 3.87
N ILE A 461 22.67 -4.05 2.81
CA ILE A 461 21.84 -3.83 1.62
C ILE A 461 22.60 -4.28 0.35
N ASN A 462 21.88 -4.73 -0.69
CA ASN A 462 22.48 -5.03 -1.98
C ASN A 462 22.69 -3.78 -2.83
N GLU A 463 23.45 -3.92 -3.91
CA GLU A 463 23.80 -2.84 -4.83
C GLU A 463 22.58 -2.16 -5.44
N ASP A 464 21.54 -2.91 -5.84
CA ASP A 464 20.33 -2.33 -6.42
C ASP A 464 19.56 -1.48 -5.40
N CYS A 465 19.53 -1.90 -4.13
CA CYS A 465 18.95 -1.11 -3.05
C CYS A 465 19.76 0.18 -2.83
N TYR A 466 21.09 0.06 -2.80
CA TYR A 466 21.97 1.20 -2.66
C TYR A 466 21.79 2.21 -3.80
N ARG A 467 21.78 1.76 -5.05
CA ARG A 467 21.64 2.64 -6.23
C ARG A 467 20.31 3.42 -6.24
N LEU A 468 19.22 2.79 -5.80
CA LEU A 468 17.93 3.47 -5.75
C LEU A 468 17.80 4.46 -4.59
N ALA A 469 18.58 4.29 -3.53
CA ALA A 469 18.51 5.12 -2.33
C ALA A 469 19.76 6.02 -2.13
N GLU A 470 20.76 5.95 -3.01
CA GLU A 470 22.10 6.54 -2.82
C GLU A 470 22.11 8.05 -2.52
N LEU A 471 21.10 8.78 -3.01
CA LEU A 471 20.99 10.23 -2.76
C LEU A 471 20.42 10.56 -1.38
N GLU A 472 19.85 9.58 -0.70
CA GLU A 472 19.10 9.76 0.55
C GLU A 472 19.76 9.06 1.75
N ILE A 473 20.76 8.22 1.49
CA ILE A 473 21.42 7.41 2.52
C ILE A 473 22.93 7.53 2.48
N GLU A 474 23.55 7.29 3.63
CA GLU A 474 24.97 7.05 3.76
C GLU A 474 25.21 5.55 3.94
N ALA A 475 26.05 4.98 3.11
CA ALA A 475 26.39 3.56 3.18
C ALA A 475 27.89 3.35 2.94
N ARG A 476 28.39 2.23 3.42
CA ARG A 476 29.77 1.78 3.22
C ARG A 476 29.76 0.51 2.38
N GLU A 477 30.42 0.51 1.24
CA GLU A 477 30.66 -0.72 0.49
C GLU A 477 31.47 -1.70 1.35
N ILE A 478 30.93 -2.90 1.55
CA ILE A 478 31.59 -3.93 2.35
C ILE A 478 32.37 -4.87 1.46
N ASP A 479 31.71 -5.53 0.50
CA ASP A 479 32.35 -6.55 -0.29
C ASP A 479 31.59 -6.87 -1.57
N PHE A 480 32.17 -7.77 -2.38
CA PHE A 480 31.59 -8.37 -3.55
C PHE A 480 31.57 -9.89 -3.35
N VAL A 481 30.40 -10.40 -2.98
CA VAL A 481 30.28 -11.77 -2.46
C VAL A 481 29.39 -12.64 -3.33
N THR A 482 29.78 -13.89 -3.51
CA THR A 482 28.88 -14.91 -4.03
C THR A 482 28.15 -15.54 -2.85
N VAL A 483 26.83 -15.26 -2.75
CA VAL A 483 26.01 -15.89 -1.72
C VAL A 483 25.72 -17.35 -2.08
N TYR A 484 25.59 -18.22 -1.07
CA TYR A 484 25.42 -19.64 -1.26
C TYR A 484 24.33 -19.98 -2.31
N GLY A 485 24.63 -20.87 -3.26
CA GLY A 485 23.72 -21.30 -4.33
C GLY A 485 23.48 -20.25 -5.43
N LYS A 486 24.35 -19.24 -5.56
CA LYS A 486 24.41 -18.31 -6.68
C LYS A 486 25.74 -18.44 -7.40
N THR A 487 25.73 -18.20 -8.71
CA THR A 487 26.93 -18.08 -9.54
C THR A 487 27.35 -16.62 -9.74
N GLU A 488 26.36 -15.72 -9.69
CA GLU A 488 26.61 -14.29 -9.86
C GLU A 488 26.86 -13.64 -8.49
N PRO A 489 27.98 -12.91 -8.36
CA PRO A 489 28.30 -12.21 -7.13
C PRO A 489 27.43 -10.96 -6.96
N VAL A 490 27.17 -10.61 -5.71
CA VAL A 490 26.38 -9.45 -5.30
C VAL A 490 27.26 -8.49 -4.52
N ARG A 491 27.27 -7.21 -4.92
CA ARG A 491 27.92 -6.17 -4.15
C ARG A 491 27.05 -5.80 -2.96
N ILE A 492 27.65 -5.72 -1.78
CA ILE A 492 26.96 -5.46 -0.52
C ILE A 492 27.49 -4.21 0.16
N TYR A 493 26.55 -3.51 0.80
CA TYR A 493 26.82 -2.27 1.50
C TYR A 493 26.26 -2.35 2.92
N GLU A 494 26.96 -1.78 3.89
CA GLU A 494 26.42 -1.51 5.23
C GLU A 494 25.70 -0.16 5.20
N LEU A 495 24.42 -0.15 5.59
CA LEU A 495 23.64 1.07 5.71
C LEU A 495 23.96 1.77 7.04
N LEU A 496 24.49 2.97 6.97
CA LEU A 496 25.01 3.71 8.12
C LEU A 496 24.01 4.71 8.69
N SER A 497 23.52 5.63 7.86
CA SER A 497 22.59 6.69 8.28
C SER A 497 21.82 7.25 7.10
N LYS A 498 20.94 8.19 7.37
CA LYS A 498 20.37 9.07 6.34
C LYS A 498 21.46 10.02 5.83
N MET A 499 21.31 10.48 4.59
CA MET A 499 22.24 11.41 3.96
C MET A 499 22.47 12.64 4.85
N GLY A 500 23.75 13.00 5.03
CA GLY A 500 24.16 14.15 5.83
C GLY A 500 24.04 13.99 7.35
N GLN A 501 23.67 12.80 7.86
CA GLN A 501 23.54 12.52 9.29
C GLN A 501 24.66 11.62 9.82
N LEU A 502 25.68 11.35 9.01
CA LEU A 502 26.79 10.52 9.41
C LEU A 502 27.71 11.29 10.35
N ASP A 503 28.04 10.70 11.48
CA ASP A 503 29.00 11.30 12.40
C ASP A 503 30.42 11.31 11.80
N PRO A 504 31.27 12.29 12.14
CA PRO A 504 32.60 12.43 11.53
C PRO A 504 33.49 11.20 11.65
N LYS A 505 33.41 10.47 12.76
CA LYS A 505 34.22 9.27 13.01
C LYS A 505 33.80 8.11 12.10
N THR A 506 32.50 7.91 11.92
CA THR A 506 31.96 6.89 11.03
C THR A 506 32.22 7.26 9.56
N SER A 507 32.18 8.57 9.21
CA SER A 507 32.57 9.04 7.88
C SER A 507 34.05 8.76 7.60
N GLU A 508 34.95 9.05 8.54
CA GLU A 508 36.38 8.74 8.42
C GLU A 508 36.61 7.22 8.25
N LEU A 509 35.89 6.40 9.02
CA LEU A 509 35.94 4.94 8.91
C LEU A 509 35.49 4.48 7.52
N ARG A 510 34.37 4.96 7.01
CA ARG A 510 33.85 4.64 5.67
C ARG A 510 34.89 4.93 4.60
N ASP A 511 35.47 6.13 4.63
CA ASP A 511 36.41 6.60 3.61
C ASP A 511 37.74 5.84 3.68
N ALA A 512 38.25 5.59 4.89
CA ALA A 512 39.43 4.76 5.13
C ALA A 512 39.22 3.32 4.65
N PHE A 513 38.05 2.74 4.92
CA PHE A 513 37.68 1.39 4.49
C PHE A 513 37.61 1.28 2.97
N ALA A 514 37.01 2.26 2.29
CA ALA A 514 36.91 2.29 0.84
C ALA A 514 38.31 2.28 0.15
N ILE A 515 39.28 2.99 0.72
CA ILE A 515 40.65 2.99 0.24
C ILE A 515 41.30 1.61 0.48
N ALA A 516 41.14 1.02 1.66
CA ALA A 516 41.67 -0.29 1.99
C ALA A 516 41.08 -1.40 1.10
N LEU A 517 39.77 -1.35 0.86
CA LEU A 517 39.05 -2.30 0.00
C LEU A 517 39.55 -2.22 -1.45
N ARG A 518 39.84 -1.03 -1.96
CA ARG A 518 40.42 -0.84 -3.29
C ARG A 518 41.79 -1.52 -3.39
N HIS A 519 42.69 -1.29 -2.41
CA HIS A 519 43.97 -1.95 -2.38
C HIS A 519 43.87 -3.47 -2.29
N TYR A 520 42.89 -3.98 -1.50
CA TYR A 520 42.63 -5.40 -1.43
C TYR A 520 42.22 -5.99 -2.79
N ARG A 521 41.34 -5.34 -3.51
CA ARG A 521 40.92 -5.76 -4.87
C ARG A 521 42.07 -5.68 -5.90
N GLU A 522 42.98 -4.75 -5.70
CA GLU A 522 44.20 -4.62 -6.53
C GLU A 522 45.28 -5.61 -6.09
N GLN A 523 45.01 -6.51 -5.15
CA GLN A 523 45.95 -7.49 -4.57
C GLN A 523 47.17 -6.83 -3.92
N LYS A 524 47.06 -5.57 -3.53
CA LYS A 524 48.08 -4.81 -2.78
C LYS A 524 47.95 -5.10 -1.30
N TRP A 525 48.35 -6.32 -0.91
CA TRP A 525 48.05 -6.87 0.43
C TRP A 525 48.60 -6.04 1.57
N SER A 526 49.83 -5.53 1.45
CA SER A 526 50.47 -4.72 2.48
C SER A 526 49.79 -3.37 2.68
N GLU A 527 49.38 -2.71 1.58
CA GLU A 527 48.65 -1.45 1.63
C GLU A 527 47.21 -1.66 2.17
N ALA A 528 46.56 -2.74 1.78
CA ALA A 528 45.25 -3.11 2.26
C ALA A 528 45.28 -3.41 3.77
N GLU A 529 46.27 -4.19 4.23
CA GLU A 529 46.44 -4.50 5.66
C GLU A 529 46.60 -3.24 6.50
N LYS A 530 47.50 -2.31 6.07
CA LYS A 530 47.68 -1.00 6.75
C LYS A 530 46.37 -0.19 6.76
N GLY A 531 45.63 -0.23 5.65
CA GLY A 531 44.36 0.46 5.53
C GLY A 531 43.30 -0.08 6.50
N PHE A 532 43.12 -1.39 6.57
CA PHE A 532 42.19 -2.00 7.53
C PHE A 532 42.64 -1.85 8.97
N GLN A 533 43.94 -1.86 9.23
CA GLN A 533 44.47 -1.56 10.57
C GLN A 533 44.16 -0.12 10.98
N LYS A 534 44.24 0.84 10.03
CA LYS A 534 43.79 2.21 10.27
C LYS A 534 42.30 2.26 10.62
N CYS A 535 41.46 1.48 9.96
CA CYS A 535 40.03 1.37 10.32
C CYS A 535 39.84 0.86 11.75
N LEU A 536 40.62 -0.13 12.20
CA LEU A 536 40.57 -0.62 13.57
C LEU A 536 41.04 0.43 14.60
N ASN A 537 41.94 1.33 14.23
CA ASN A 537 42.32 2.45 15.11
C ASN A 537 41.16 3.46 15.28
N ILE A 538 40.30 3.61 14.24
CA ILE A 538 39.09 4.44 14.33
C ILE A 538 38.00 3.75 15.13
N LYS A 539 37.73 2.45 14.84
CA LYS A 539 36.74 1.59 15.51
C LYS A 539 37.34 0.23 15.82
N THR A 540 37.75 0.02 17.08
CA THR A 540 38.52 -1.14 17.55
C THR A 540 37.91 -2.50 17.18
N HIS A 541 36.58 -2.59 17.11
CA HIS A 541 35.84 -3.82 16.76
C HIS A 541 35.08 -3.66 15.44
N ASP A 542 35.70 -3.05 14.42
CA ASP A 542 35.08 -3.00 13.10
C ASP A 542 35.14 -4.38 12.46
N GLY A 543 33.98 -5.07 12.45
CA GLY A 543 33.87 -6.46 11.98
C GLY A 543 34.34 -6.65 10.53
N PRO A 544 33.93 -5.80 9.56
CA PRO A 544 34.43 -5.92 8.19
C PRO A 544 35.95 -5.82 8.08
N SER A 545 36.58 -4.89 8.81
CA SER A 545 38.03 -4.75 8.80
C SER A 545 38.74 -5.97 9.38
N LEU A 546 38.20 -6.57 10.45
CA LEU A 546 38.74 -7.81 11.03
C LEU A 546 38.64 -8.98 10.05
N GLU A 547 37.52 -9.11 9.34
CA GLU A 547 37.31 -10.15 8.33
C GLU A 547 38.33 -10.00 7.18
N PHE A 548 38.51 -8.79 6.64
CA PHE A 548 39.51 -8.57 5.57
C PHE A 548 40.96 -8.82 6.03
N LEU A 549 41.31 -8.45 7.24
CA LEU A 549 42.64 -8.78 7.79
C LEU A 549 42.85 -10.28 7.91
N SER A 550 41.84 -11.03 8.34
CA SER A 550 41.87 -12.50 8.38
C SER A 550 42.11 -13.09 6.98
N ARG A 551 41.40 -12.57 5.95
CA ARG A 551 41.54 -13.01 4.56
C ARG A 551 42.91 -12.64 3.96
N ILE A 552 43.41 -11.45 4.23
CA ILE A 552 44.75 -11.04 3.81
C ILE A 552 45.79 -12.01 4.38
N GLY A 553 45.67 -12.36 5.67
CA GLY A 553 46.55 -13.35 6.28
C GLY A 553 46.47 -14.75 5.64
N ALA A 554 45.31 -15.13 5.09
CA ALA A 554 45.17 -16.37 4.31
C ALA A 554 45.75 -16.21 2.91
N PHE A 555 45.53 -15.12 2.20
CA PHE A 555 46.01 -14.85 0.86
C PHE A 555 47.53 -14.61 0.79
N THR A 556 48.12 -14.14 1.88
CA THR A 556 49.57 -14.05 2.00
C THR A 556 50.23 -15.45 2.00
N ARG A 557 49.51 -16.46 2.55
CA ARG A 557 49.95 -17.86 2.55
C ARG A 557 49.58 -18.60 1.28
N THR A 558 48.41 -18.33 0.76
CA THR A 558 47.88 -18.98 -0.45
C THR A 558 47.26 -17.90 -1.35
N PRO A 559 48.09 -17.25 -2.23
CA PRO A 559 47.60 -16.17 -3.07
C PRO A 559 46.48 -16.60 -4.01
N PRO A 560 45.47 -15.76 -4.23
CA PRO A 560 44.45 -16.03 -5.22
C PRO A 560 45.03 -16.02 -6.65
N PRO A 561 44.33 -16.59 -7.64
CA PRO A 561 44.73 -16.55 -9.04
C PRO A 561 44.94 -15.12 -9.54
N LYS A 562 45.75 -14.94 -10.58
CA LYS A 562 46.05 -13.60 -11.15
C LYS A 562 44.83 -12.93 -11.76
N ASP A 563 43.87 -13.72 -12.21
CA ASP A 563 42.57 -13.30 -12.77
C ASP A 563 41.45 -13.21 -11.73
N TRP A 564 41.81 -13.27 -10.43
CA TRP A 564 40.84 -13.12 -9.34
C TRP A 564 40.15 -11.75 -9.41
N ASN A 565 38.83 -11.78 -9.49
CA ASN A 565 37.98 -10.62 -9.69
C ASN A 565 37.56 -9.93 -8.38
N GLY A 566 38.17 -10.25 -7.24
CA GLY A 566 37.83 -9.68 -5.93
C GLY A 566 36.62 -10.32 -5.25
N VAL A 567 35.98 -11.32 -5.86
CA VAL A 567 34.82 -12.01 -5.30
C VAL A 567 35.21 -12.97 -4.20
N TRP A 568 34.49 -12.91 -3.09
CA TRP A 568 34.60 -13.86 -1.99
C TRP A 568 33.44 -14.84 -2.00
N GLN A 569 33.73 -16.14 -1.90
CA GLN A 569 32.71 -17.18 -1.73
C GLN A 569 32.43 -17.41 -0.26
N THR A 570 31.22 -17.13 0.19
CA THR A 570 30.82 -17.42 1.56
C THR A 570 30.58 -18.92 1.74
N ALA A 571 31.34 -19.55 2.63
CA ALA A 571 31.35 -21.00 2.84
C ALA A 571 30.21 -21.50 3.75
N SER A 572 29.32 -20.65 4.29
CA SER A 572 28.26 -21.05 5.24
C SER A 572 26.87 -21.00 4.64
N LYS A 573 26.10 -22.08 4.97
CA LYS A 573 24.62 -22.08 4.87
C LYS A 573 24.03 -21.11 5.86
#